data_cae0f8c1b72d41b2334b03c483e55cba
#
_entry.id   cae0f8c1b72d41b2334b03c483e55cba
#
_cell.length_a   1.000
_cell.length_b   1.000
_cell.length_c   1.000
_cell.angle_alpha   90.00
_cell.angle_beta   90.00
_cell.angle_gamma   90.00
#
_symmetry.space_group_name_H-M   'P 1'
#
loop_
_entity.id
_entity.type
_entity.pdbx_description
1 polymer ?
#
loop_
_entity_poly.entity_id
_entity_poly.type
_entity_poly.pdbx_seq_one_letter_code
_entity_poly.pdbx_strand_id
1 'polypeptide(L)'
;MNSFQLFLPCAAGVEPFLAVEVAQILNEVPEAVGVVRGGVRVEADWTEMMQLNLQVRLAQRVLIQLADQPYRTEDDVYAAAFDVPWGDWFTPKQRFRVDVTAQHCPLKSLNFAALRVKDGVVDRLREVFGARPDVDTHNPHVRVHAHFDATHLTLYMDTSGEPLFKRGWREDKGDAPLKETLAAAMLAATGWTPDVPLYDPCCGSGTIAIEAAQIACHIPPGLLRRFAFSNLVEFQPVEWQRLLSEAKSRVVMPPAGTAPLVFGSDVSFRMVDFAQRNAQRAGVAQALEFRGGDALQRLPPSAQPGVLLMNPPYGERIAAAGVAGQRAEVAAAQRGQRDRVWREAADVDGFA
;
A
#
# COMPACT_ATOMS: atom_id res chain seq x y z
N MET A 1 -24.17 3.55 18.05
CA MET A 1 -23.54 2.79 16.95
C MET A 1 -22.38 2.01 17.58
N ASN A 2 -22.16 0.76 17.18
CA ASN A 2 -21.04 -0.01 17.74
C ASN A 2 -19.74 0.53 17.14
N SER A 3 -18.81 0.99 17.96
CA SER A 3 -17.45 1.32 17.52
C SER A 3 -16.56 0.08 17.61
N PHE A 4 -15.53 0.04 16.76
CA PHE A 4 -14.53 -1.02 16.69
C PHE A 4 -13.14 -0.43 16.85
N GLN A 5 -12.25 -1.19 17.47
CA GLN A 5 -10.83 -0.85 17.40
C GLN A 5 -10.30 -1.24 16.02
N LEU A 6 -9.88 -0.25 15.25
CA LEU A 6 -9.22 -0.46 13.96
C LEU A 6 -7.70 -0.45 14.12
N PHE A 7 -7.03 -1.26 13.30
CA PHE A 7 -5.59 -1.20 13.07
C PHE A 7 -5.32 -0.96 11.58
N LEU A 8 -4.56 0.08 11.28
CA LEU A 8 -4.16 0.43 9.93
C LEU A 8 -2.64 0.25 9.81
N PRO A 9 -2.16 -0.88 9.28
CA PRO A 9 -0.73 -1.10 9.08
C PRO A 9 -0.16 -0.22 7.97
N CYS A 10 1.08 0.27 8.16
CA CYS A 10 1.83 1.05 7.18
C CYS A 10 3.30 0.62 7.12
N ALA A 11 4.09 1.27 6.27
CA ALA A 11 5.54 1.09 6.26
C ALA A 11 6.16 1.76 7.50
N ALA A 12 7.28 1.20 7.97
CA ALA A 12 8.01 1.75 9.10
C ALA A 12 8.45 3.20 8.83
N GLY A 13 8.22 4.10 9.78
CA GLY A 13 8.49 5.53 9.68
C GLY A 13 7.34 6.34 9.05
N VAL A 14 6.28 5.70 8.57
CA VAL A 14 5.10 6.36 8.00
C VAL A 14 4.01 6.60 9.05
N GLU A 15 4.12 5.96 10.20
CA GLU A 15 3.10 5.96 11.25
C GLU A 15 2.64 7.38 11.66
N PRO A 16 3.52 8.39 11.87
CA PRO A 16 3.09 9.74 12.22
C PRO A 16 2.29 10.43 11.11
N PHE A 17 2.67 10.22 9.85
CA PHE A 17 1.94 10.76 8.70
C PHE A 17 0.57 10.11 8.53
N LEU A 18 0.50 8.79 8.76
CA LEU A 18 -0.76 8.05 8.73
C LEU A 18 -1.71 8.48 9.85
N ALA A 19 -1.19 8.79 11.05
CA ALA A 19 -2.01 9.29 12.15
C ALA A 19 -2.69 10.63 11.79
N VAL A 20 -1.94 11.55 11.19
CA VAL A 20 -2.48 12.83 10.70
C VAL A 20 -3.53 12.61 9.60
N GLU A 21 -3.24 11.72 8.64
CA GLU A 21 -4.18 11.39 7.55
C GLU A 21 -5.49 10.80 8.09
N VAL A 22 -5.41 9.83 9.00
CA VAL A 22 -6.58 9.19 9.62
C VAL A 22 -7.41 10.20 10.40
N ALA A 23 -6.77 11.05 11.22
CA ALA A 23 -7.45 12.10 11.97
C ALA A 23 -8.20 13.08 11.04
N GLN A 24 -7.57 13.50 9.94
CA GLN A 24 -8.20 14.36 8.93
C GLN A 24 -9.41 13.70 8.27
N ILE A 25 -9.31 12.40 7.92
CA ILE A 25 -10.40 11.66 7.29
C ILE A 25 -11.61 11.55 8.24
N LEU A 26 -11.36 11.30 9.52
CA LEU A 26 -12.38 11.12 10.54
C LEU A 26 -12.87 12.45 11.17
N ASN A 27 -12.23 13.58 10.78
CA ASN A 27 -12.48 14.90 11.37
C ASN A 27 -12.21 14.92 12.89
N GLU A 28 -11.14 14.25 13.30
CA GLU A 28 -10.66 14.13 14.66
C GLU A 28 -9.33 14.87 14.84
N VAL A 29 -8.87 14.99 16.08
CA VAL A 29 -7.54 15.51 16.40
C VAL A 29 -6.49 14.39 16.25
N PRO A 30 -5.24 14.67 15.82
CA PRO A 30 -4.22 13.65 15.65
C PRO A 30 -3.95 12.80 16.90
N GLU A 31 -4.14 13.37 18.09
CA GLU A 31 -3.95 12.71 19.39
C GLU A 31 -4.99 11.63 19.68
N ALA A 32 -6.13 11.65 18.98
CA ALA A 32 -7.15 10.57 19.05
C ALA A 32 -6.72 9.31 18.30
N VAL A 33 -5.68 9.41 17.45
CA VAL A 33 -5.14 8.29 16.69
C VAL A 33 -3.88 7.77 17.35
N GLY A 34 -3.94 6.57 17.91
CA GLY A 34 -2.83 5.93 18.60
C GLY A 34 -1.75 5.45 17.63
N VAL A 35 -0.57 6.07 17.67
CA VAL A 35 0.60 5.62 16.91
C VAL A 35 1.22 4.42 17.60
N VAL A 36 1.34 3.31 16.84
CA VAL A 36 1.97 2.08 17.31
C VAL A 36 2.99 1.60 16.29
N ARG A 37 3.85 0.67 16.69
CA ARG A 37 4.84 0.13 15.75
C ARG A 37 4.17 -0.55 14.56
N GLY A 38 4.47 -0.08 13.34
CA GLY A 38 3.99 -0.64 12.08
C GLY A 38 2.60 -0.18 11.66
N GLY A 39 2.00 0.82 12.34
CA GLY A 39 0.72 1.37 11.96
C GLY A 39 0.10 2.31 12.98
N VAL A 40 -1.20 2.50 12.88
CA VAL A 40 -1.99 3.29 13.82
C VAL A 40 -3.22 2.52 14.30
N ARG A 41 -3.71 2.87 15.49
CA ARG A 41 -4.96 2.38 16.06
C ARG A 41 -5.94 3.53 16.24
N VAL A 42 -7.21 3.28 15.95
CA VAL A 42 -8.28 4.27 16.12
C VAL A 42 -9.60 3.55 16.38
N GLU A 43 -10.47 4.12 17.20
CA GLU A 43 -11.85 3.68 17.30
C GLU A 43 -12.67 4.32 16.18
N ALA A 44 -13.50 3.52 15.51
CA ALA A 44 -14.34 3.97 14.43
C ALA A 44 -15.60 3.11 14.28
N ASP A 45 -16.65 3.66 13.73
CA ASP A 45 -17.85 2.93 13.38
C ASP A 45 -17.79 2.33 11.95
N TRP A 46 -18.88 1.69 11.51
CA TRP A 46 -18.96 1.08 10.17
C TRP A 46 -18.81 2.11 9.05
N THR A 47 -19.41 3.28 9.18
CA THR A 47 -19.34 4.34 8.17
C THR A 47 -17.92 4.88 8.07
N GLU A 48 -17.29 5.15 9.20
CA GLU A 48 -15.93 5.63 9.31
C GLU A 48 -14.93 4.59 8.79
N MET A 49 -15.11 3.31 9.09
CA MET A 49 -14.29 2.21 8.54
C MET A 49 -14.38 2.16 7.01
N MET A 50 -15.59 2.31 6.43
CA MET A 50 -15.77 2.38 4.98
C MET A 50 -15.11 3.65 4.38
N GLN A 51 -15.24 4.78 5.08
CA GLN A 51 -14.62 6.05 4.70
C GLN A 51 -13.10 5.96 4.70
N LEU A 52 -12.50 5.35 5.72
CA LEU A 52 -11.06 5.07 5.78
C LEU A 52 -10.60 4.21 4.60
N ASN A 53 -11.29 3.10 4.31
CA ASN A 53 -10.96 2.28 3.14
C ASN A 53 -11.00 3.06 1.82
N LEU A 54 -11.95 3.99 1.67
CA LEU A 54 -12.10 4.81 0.47
C LEU A 54 -10.98 5.86 0.33
N GLN A 55 -10.57 6.50 1.44
CA GLN A 55 -9.81 7.74 1.41
C GLN A 55 -8.35 7.61 1.83
N VAL A 56 -7.97 6.63 2.68
CA VAL A 56 -6.60 6.51 3.20
C VAL A 56 -5.61 6.13 2.10
N ARG A 57 -4.51 6.88 2.01
CA ARG A 57 -3.44 6.66 1.02
C ARG A 57 -2.25 5.91 1.59
N LEU A 58 -1.95 6.10 2.87
CA LEU A 58 -0.71 5.67 3.51
C LEU A 58 -0.81 4.26 4.10
N ALA A 59 -2.02 3.82 4.48
CA ALA A 59 -2.24 2.50 5.04
C ALA A 59 -2.17 1.39 3.98
N GLN A 60 -1.71 0.21 4.40
CA GLN A 60 -1.73 -0.99 3.56
C GLN A 60 -3.09 -1.68 3.58
N ARG A 61 -3.81 -1.59 4.70
CA ARG A 61 -5.13 -2.18 4.97
C ARG A 61 -5.86 -1.40 6.06
N VAL A 62 -7.16 -1.66 6.19
CA VAL A 62 -7.97 -1.30 7.36
C VAL A 62 -8.45 -2.60 7.98
N LEU A 63 -8.04 -2.88 9.20
CA LEU A 63 -8.29 -4.14 9.91
C LEU A 63 -9.12 -3.86 11.16
N ILE A 64 -10.23 -4.59 11.38
CA ILE A 64 -11.01 -4.55 12.62
C ILE A 64 -10.40 -5.56 13.58
N GLN A 65 -10.00 -5.16 14.77
CA GLN A 65 -9.53 -6.04 15.82
C GLN A 65 -10.69 -6.80 16.45
N LEU A 66 -10.65 -8.13 16.39
CA LEU A 66 -11.68 -9.02 16.91
C LEU A 66 -11.32 -9.63 18.26
N ALA A 67 -10.05 -9.94 18.44
CA ALA A 67 -9.51 -10.48 19.69
C ALA A 67 -8.05 -10.07 19.85
N ASP A 68 -7.62 -9.97 21.10
CA ASP A 68 -6.22 -9.79 21.51
C ASP A 68 -6.02 -10.55 22.79
N GLN A 69 -5.38 -11.73 22.71
CA GLN A 69 -5.31 -12.68 23.82
C GLN A 69 -3.91 -13.26 23.98
N PRO A 70 -3.47 -13.53 25.20
CA PRO A 70 -2.22 -14.26 25.45
C PRO A 70 -2.34 -15.69 24.92
N TYR A 71 -1.23 -16.23 24.41
CA TYR A 71 -1.13 -17.61 23.99
C TYR A 71 0.22 -18.20 24.38
N ARG A 72 0.27 -19.54 24.54
CA ARG A 72 1.49 -20.31 24.77
C ARG A 72 1.57 -21.53 23.86
N THR A 73 0.43 -22.08 23.48
CA THR A 73 0.29 -23.32 22.72
C THR A 73 -0.63 -23.11 21.51
N GLU A 74 -0.60 -24.06 20.61
CA GLU A 74 -1.51 -24.09 19.47
C GLU A 74 -2.98 -24.33 19.87
N ASP A 75 -3.24 -24.89 21.06
CA ASP A 75 -4.60 -25.05 21.60
C ASP A 75 -5.16 -23.71 22.10
N ASP A 76 -4.32 -22.83 22.65
CA ASP A 76 -4.71 -21.47 23.00
C ASP A 76 -5.08 -20.68 21.72
N VAL A 77 -4.33 -20.89 20.64
CA VAL A 77 -4.63 -20.27 19.32
C VAL A 77 -5.99 -20.73 18.78
N TYR A 78 -6.29 -22.01 18.87
CA TYR A 78 -7.60 -22.54 18.49
C TYR A 78 -8.72 -21.95 19.36
N ALA A 79 -8.56 -21.95 20.68
CA ALA A 79 -9.55 -21.41 21.61
C ALA A 79 -9.85 -19.93 21.33
N ALA A 80 -8.81 -19.10 21.18
CA ALA A 80 -8.95 -17.69 20.86
C ALA A 80 -9.70 -17.46 19.54
N ALA A 81 -9.45 -18.29 18.52
CA ALA A 81 -10.17 -18.22 17.25
C ALA A 81 -11.61 -18.74 17.35
N PHE A 82 -11.87 -19.76 18.16
CA PHE A 82 -13.20 -20.30 18.38
C PHE A 82 -14.11 -19.34 19.15
N ASP A 83 -13.58 -18.60 20.11
CA ASP A 83 -14.34 -17.67 20.97
C ASP A 83 -14.86 -16.42 20.23
N VAL A 84 -14.27 -16.07 19.08
CA VAL A 84 -14.77 -14.94 18.26
C VAL A 84 -16.15 -15.27 17.69
N PRO A 85 -17.13 -14.36 17.79
CA PRO A 85 -18.48 -14.54 17.23
C PRO A 85 -18.50 -14.33 15.70
N TRP A 86 -17.85 -15.24 14.94
CA TRP A 86 -17.70 -15.12 13.49
C TRP A 86 -19.01 -14.97 12.73
N GLY A 87 -20.12 -15.48 13.29
CA GLY A 87 -21.44 -15.37 12.68
C GLY A 87 -21.96 -13.93 12.56
N ASP A 88 -21.47 -13.01 13.37
CA ASP A 88 -21.77 -11.58 13.29
C ASP A 88 -21.05 -10.90 12.12
N TRP A 89 -19.99 -11.54 11.61
CA TRP A 89 -19.13 -10.99 10.56
C TRP A 89 -19.41 -11.58 9.20
N PHE A 90 -19.52 -12.91 9.09
CA PHE A 90 -19.78 -13.59 7.83
C PHE A 90 -20.44 -14.96 8.06
N THR A 91 -21.03 -15.52 7.01
CA THR A 91 -21.75 -16.80 7.04
C THR A 91 -20.98 -17.88 6.27
N PRO A 92 -21.35 -19.17 6.40
CA PRO A 92 -20.74 -20.24 5.61
C PRO A 92 -20.86 -20.09 4.08
N LYS A 93 -21.62 -19.13 3.57
CA LYS A 93 -21.72 -18.81 2.13
C LYS A 93 -20.48 -18.10 1.59
N GLN A 94 -19.74 -17.41 2.45
CA GLN A 94 -18.51 -16.72 2.06
C GLN A 94 -17.31 -17.67 2.17
N ARG A 95 -16.48 -17.69 1.14
CA ARG A 95 -15.17 -18.36 1.17
C ARG A 95 -14.19 -17.49 1.92
N PHE A 96 -13.35 -18.08 2.75
CA PHE A 96 -12.39 -17.31 3.55
C PHE A 96 -10.97 -17.87 3.48
N ARG A 97 -10.01 -17.08 3.94
CA ARG A 97 -8.63 -17.50 4.20
C ARG A 97 -8.11 -16.88 5.47
N VAL A 98 -7.09 -17.52 6.05
CA VAL A 98 -6.31 -16.97 7.16
C VAL A 98 -4.94 -16.55 6.63
N ASP A 99 -4.57 -15.29 6.88
CA ASP A 99 -3.24 -14.74 6.65
C ASP A 99 -2.54 -14.59 8.00
N VAL A 100 -1.28 -15.05 8.09
CA VAL A 100 -0.51 -15.01 9.34
C VAL A 100 0.70 -14.11 9.19
N THR A 101 0.91 -13.27 10.19
CA THR A 101 2.16 -12.53 10.40
C THR A 101 2.68 -12.80 11.78
N ALA A 102 4.00 -12.77 11.97
CA ALA A 102 4.59 -13.05 13.28
C ALA A 102 5.83 -12.21 13.54
N GLN A 103 6.00 -11.82 14.79
CA GLN A 103 7.21 -11.18 15.32
C GLN A 103 7.59 -11.81 16.66
N HIS A 104 8.73 -12.48 16.71
CA HIS A 104 9.22 -13.19 17.90
C HIS A 104 8.26 -14.28 18.43
N CYS A 105 7.45 -14.87 17.55
CA CYS A 105 6.50 -15.93 17.90
C CYS A 105 7.23 -17.19 18.42
N PRO A 106 6.85 -17.73 19.58
CA PRO A 106 7.48 -18.92 20.16
C PRO A 106 7.03 -20.25 19.51
N LEU A 107 5.93 -20.24 18.71
CA LEU A 107 5.43 -21.45 18.06
C LEU A 107 6.39 -21.95 16.98
N LYS A 108 6.53 -23.27 16.88
CA LYS A 108 7.46 -23.91 15.95
C LYS A 108 7.05 -23.79 14.48
N SER A 109 5.75 -23.70 14.21
CA SER A 109 5.19 -23.67 12.84
C SER A 109 4.05 -22.67 12.70
N LEU A 110 4.32 -21.57 12.00
CA LEU A 110 3.29 -20.58 11.65
C LEU A 110 2.22 -21.16 10.73
N ASN A 111 2.57 -22.13 9.87
CA ASN A 111 1.58 -22.81 9.03
C ASN A 111 0.61 -23.63 9.88
N PHE A 112 1.10 -24.30 10.91
CA PHE A 112 0.24 -25.04 11.84
C PHE A 112 -0.62 -24.08 12.67
N ALA A 113 -0.06 -22.97 13.15
CA ALA A 113 -0.83 -21.92 13.83
C ALA A 113 -1.96 -21.36 12.92
N ALA A 114 -1.68 -21.12 11.63
CA ALA A 114 -2.72 -20.72 10.67
C ALA A 114 -3.83 -21.75 10.54
N LEU A 115 -3.51 -23.05 10.54
CA LEU A 115 -4.51 -24.14 10.53
C LEU A 115 -5.35 -24.14 11.81
N ARG A 116 -4.74 -23.91 12.98
CA ARG A 116 -5.47 -23.82 14.25
C ARG A 116 -6.46 -22.64 14.28
N VAL A 117 -6.05 -21.46 13.78
CA VAL A 117 -6.97 -20.33 13.60
C VAL A 117 -8.11 -20.71 12.65
N LYS A 118 -7.79 -21.30 11.49
CA LYS A 118 -8.79 -21.75 10.51
C LYS A 118 -9.76 -22.75 11.14
N ASP A 119 -9.29 -23.73 11.93
CA ASP A 119 -10.11 -24.74 12.57
C ASP A 119 -11.08 -24.10 13.59
N GLY A 120 -10.62 -23.16 14.43
CA GLY A 120 -11.46 -22.40 15.34
C GLY A 120 -12.58 -21.64 14.63
N VAL A 121 -12.26 -20.92 13.52
CA VAL A 121 -13.24 -20.21 12.70
C VAL A 121 -14.28 -21.18 12.12
N VAL A 122 -13.84 -22.28 11.54
CA VAL A 122 -14.74 -23.28 10.90
C VAL A 122 -15.65 -23.93 11.90
N ASP A 123 -15.11 -24.35 13.05
CA ASP A 123 -15.89 -25.06 14.06
C ASP A 123 -16.91 -24.13 14.76
N ARG A 124 -16.53 -22.86 15.00
CA ARG A 124 -17.48 -21.87 15.52
C ARG A 124 -18.64 -21.60 14.53
N LEU A 125 -18.35 -21.42 13.26
CA LEU A 125 -19.40 -21.23 12.24
C LEU A 125 -20.26 -22.47 12.08
N ARG A 126 -19.68 -23.68 12.18
CA ARG A 126 -20.43 -24.93 12.18
C ARG A 126 -21.37 -25.04 13.39
N GLU A 127 -20.91 -24.64 14.58
CA GLU A 127 -21.74 -24.62 15.78
C GLU A 127 -22.95 -23.71 15.63
N VAL A 128 -22.73 -22.48 15.07
CA VAL A 128 -23.80 -21.47 14.93
C VAL A 128 -24.75 -21.77 13.78
N PHE A 129 -24.25 -22.22 12.61
CA PHE A 129 -25.05 -22.38 11.39
C PHE A 129 -25.30 -23.83 10.97
N GLY A 130 -24.74 -24.81 11.65
CA GLY A 130 -24.78 -26.21 11.23
C GLY A 130 -23.99 -26.51 9.94
N ALA A 131 -23.29 -25.55 9.39
CA ALA A 131 -22.54 -25.63 8.13
C ALA A 131 -21.14 -25.01 8.29
N ARG A 132 -20.20 -25.45 7.47
CA ARG A 132 -18.82 -24.94 7.46
C ARG A 132 -18.58 -24.10 6.21
N PRO A 133 -17.81 -22.99 6.30
CA PRO A 133 -17.39 -22.23 5.14
C PRO A 133 -16.30 -22.98 4.35
N ASP A 134 -16.20 -22.69 3.06
CA ASP A 134 -15.08 -23.12 2.23
C ASP A 134 -13.86 -22.25 2.45
N VAL A 135 -12.68 -22.87 2.37
CA VAL A 135 -11.39 -22.17 2.41
C VAL A 135 -10.88 -21.98 0.98
N ASP A 136 -10.62 -20.73 0.59
CA ASP A 136 -10.07 -20.40 -0.72
C ASP A 136 -8.89 -19.44 -0.55
N THR A 137 -7.68 -19.93 -0.78
CA THR A 137 -6.44 -19.16 -0.65
C THR A 137 -6.18 -18.19 -1.80
N HIS A 138 -6.85 -18.36 -2.94
CA HIS A 138 -6.62 -17.57 -4.16
C HIS A 138 -7.63 -16.42 -4.29
N ASN A 139 -8.92 -16.74 -4.13
CA ASN A 139 -10.00 -15.77 -4.32
C ASN A 139 -11.01 -15.78 -3.15
N PRO A 140 -10.58 -15.48 -1.93
CA PRO A 140 -11.45 -15.44 -0.77
C PRO A 140 -12.37 -14.21 -0.81
N HIS A 141 -13.58 -14.35 -0.27
CA HIS A 141 -14.48 -13.23 0.01
C HIS A 141 -14.07 -12.50 1.29
N VAL A 142 -13.60 -13.26 2.28
CA VAL A 142 -13.21 -12.79 3.60
C VAL A 142 -11.78 -13.20 3.94
N ARG A 143 -11.04 -12.30 4.58
CA ARG A 143 -9.67 -12.58 5.08
C ARG A 143 -9.64 -12.32 6.57
N VAL A 144 -9.17 -13.31 7.31
CA VAL A 144 -8.83 -13.20 8.73
C VAL A 144 -7.33 -13.05 8.84
N HIS A 145 -6.86 -11.98 9.48
CA HIS A 145 -5.44 -11.82 9.78
C HIS A 145 -5.18 -12.22 11.23
N ALA A 146 -4.20 -13.09 11.42
CA ALA A 146 -3.68 -13.47 12.73
C ALA A 146 -2.26 -12.92 12.88
N HIS A 147 -2.05 -12.07 13.86
CA HIS A 147 -0.74 -11.56 14.22
C HIS A 147 -0.26 -12.19 15.52
N PHE A 148 0.94 -12.77 15.49
CA PHE A 148 1.57 -13.38 16.66
C PHE A 148 2.77 -12.53 17.05
N ASP A 149 2.78 -12.03 18.29
CA ASP A 149 4.00 -11.54 18.92
C ASP A 149 4.60 -12.59 19.87
N ALA A 150 5.49 -12.18 20.79
CA ALA A 150 6.12 -13.08 21.73
C ALA A 150 5.12 -13.69 22.76
N THR A 151 3.99 -13.05 23.00
CA THR A 151 3.07 -13.34 24.09
C THR A 151 1.60 -13.33 23.71
N HIS A 152 1.21 -12.55 22.66
CA HIS A 152 -0.19 -12.33 22.28
C HIS A 152 -0.47 -12.76 20.83
N LEU A 153 -1.68 -13.27 20.65
CA LEU A 153 -2.33 -13.44 19.36
C LEU A 153 -3.39 -12.36 19.22
N THR A 154 -3.26 -11.56 18.17
CA THR A 154 -4.31 -10.62 17.76
C THR A 154 -4.99 -11.12 16.50
N LEU A 155 -6.32 -11.22 16.52
CA LEU A 155 -7.14 -11.60 15.36
C LEU A 155 -7.83 -10.38 14.79
N TYR A 156 -7.77 -10.25 13.46
CA TYR A 156 -8.37 -9.15 12.74
C TYR A 156 -9.27 -9.63 11.60
N MET A 157 -10.35 -8.87 11.34
CA MET A 157 -11.12 -8.91 10.11
C MET A 157 -10.55 -7.93 9.11
N ASP A 158 -10.18 -8.38 7.92
CA ASP A 158 -9.73 -7.51 6.84
C ASP A 158 -10.94 -6.91 6.11
N THR A 159 -11.10 -5.61 6.20
CA THR A 159 -12.16 -4.88 5.51
C THR A 159 -11.76 -4.41 4.12
N SER A 160 -10.47 -4.37 3.82
CA SER A 160 -9.92 -3.89 2.55
C SER A 160 -9.91 -4.95 1.44
N GLY A 161 -9.60 -6.22 1.79
CA GLY A 161 -9.44 -7.32 0.84
C GLY A 161 -8.07 -7.30 0.15
N GLU A 162 -7.99 -6.86 -1.09
CA GLU A 162 -6.68 -6.62 -1.71
C GLU A 162 -5.95 -5.46 -1.03
N PRO A 163 -4.60 -5.47 -0.96
CA PRO A 163 -3.85 -4.38 -0.34
C PRO A 163 -4.21 -3.00 -0.93
N LEU A 164 -4.27 -1.97 -0.08
CA LEU A 164 -4.73 -0.64 -0.49
C LEU A 164 -3.81 0.03 -1.53
N PHE A 165 -2.55 -0.34 -1.64
CA PHE A 165 -1.70 0.15 -2.72
C PHE A 165 -2.20 -0.24 -4.12
N LYS A 166 -2.99 -1.31 -4.27
CA LYS A 166 -3.66 -1.65 -5.52
C LYS A 166 -4.85 -0.72 -5.72
N ARG A 167 -4.62 0.49 -6.23
CA ARG A 167 -5.64 1.53 -6.43
C ARG A 167 -6.68 1.20 -7.50
N GLY A 168 -6.38 0.25 -8.40
CA GLY A 168 -7.27 -0.16 -9.50
C GLY A 168 -6.91 0.44 -10.86
N TRP A 169 -6.05 1.46 -10.93
CA TRP A 169 -5.68 2.09 -12.19
C TRP A 169 -4.40 1.53 -12.83
N ARG A 170 -3.55 0.84 -12.06
CA ARG A 170 -2.29 0.30 -12.59
C ARG A 170 -2.49 -1.01 -13.33
N GLU A 171 -2.36 -0.98 -14.64
CA GLU A 171 -2.28 -2.17 -15.49
C GLU A 171 -0.88 -2.30 -16.10
N ASP A 172 -0.29 -1.17 -16.52
CA ASP A 172 1.05 -1.12 -17.08
C ASP A 172 2.08 -0.88 -15.99
N LYS A 173 3.11 -1.72 -15.95
CA LYS A 173 4.18 -1.66 -14.93
C LYS A 173 5.53 -2.07 -15.51
N GLY A 174 6.60 -1.50 -14.97
CA GLY A 174 7.96 -2.00 -15.14
C GLY A 174 8.27 -3.19 -14.24
N ASP A 175 9.52 -3.62 -14.21
CA ASP A 175 9.98 -4.80 -13.46
C ASP A 175 9.89 -4.62 -11.94
N ALA A 176 10.10 -3.40 -11.43
CA ALA A 176 10.08 -3.08 -10.00
C ALA A 176 9.27 -1.79 -9.72
N PRO A 177 7.93 -1.83 -9.84
CA PRO A 177 7.10 -0.66 -9.63
C PRO A 177 7.08 -0.24 -8.15
N LEU A 178 7.19 1.07 -7.90
CA LEU A 178 6.97 1.65 -6.58
C LEU A 178 5.52 1.38 -6.14
N LYS A 179 5.31 0.99 -4.88
CA LYS A 179 3.96 0.88 -4.33
C LYS A 179 3.34 2.26 -4.15
N GLU A 180 2.06 2.40 -4.45
CA GLU A 180 1.31 3.67 -4.39
C GLU A 180 1.27 4.22 -2.96
N THR A 181 1.12 3.37 -1.94
CA THR A 181 1.18 3.78 -0.53
C THR A 181 2.55 4.37 -0.15
N LEU A 182 3.64 3.88 -0.74
CA LEU A 182 4.97 4.41 -0.49
C LEU A 182 5.18 5.74 -1.24
N ALA A 183 4.68 5.86 -2.48
CA ALA A 183 4.70 7.12 -3.21
C ALA A 183 3.92 8.22 -2.47
N ALA A 184 2.74 7.88 -1.94
CA ALA A 184 1.96 8.79 -1.11
C ALA A 184 2.70 9.19 0.19
N ALA A 185 3.40 8.25 0.83
CA ALA A 185 4.22 8.54 2.01
C ALA A 185 5.41 9.47 1.70
N MET A 186 6.06 9.27 0.54
CA MET A 186 7.12 10.16 0.07
C MET A 186 6.59 11.58 -0.17
N LEU A 187 5.40 11.72 -0.78
CA LEU A 187 4.74 13.02 -0.97
C LEU A 187 4.42 13.68 0.37
N ALA A 188 3.83 12.95 1.31
CA ALA A 188 3.52 13.46 2.66
C ALA A 188 4.79 13.94 3.39
N ALA A 189 5.90 13.20 3.27
CA ALA A 189 7.17 13.53 3.91
C ALA A 189 7.83 14.81 3.34
N THR A 190 7.54 15.18 2.08
CA THR A 190 8.05 16.43 1.49
C THR A 190 7.28 17.66 1.96
N GLY A 191 6.11 17.51 2.54
CA GLY A 191 5.19 18.62 2.81
C GLY A 191 4.66 19.29 1.53
N TRP A 192 4.73 18.61 0.38
CA TRP A 192 4.23 19.15 -0.89
C TRP A 192 2.74 19.47 -0.85
N THR A 193 2.37 20.61 -1.42
CA THR A 193 0.99 21.06 -1.59
C THR A 193 0.66 21.25 -3.07
N PRO A 194 -0.61 21.07 -3.49
CA PRO A 194 -1.00 21.10 -4.91
C PRO A 194 -0.78 22.42 -5.67
N ASP A 195 -0.51 23.50 -4.98
CA ASP A 195 -0.20 24.84 -5.55
C ASP A 195 1.30 25.00 -5.91
N VAL A 196 2.12 24.00 -5.56
CA VAL A 196 3.57 24.01 -5.82
C VAL A 196 3.89 23.00 -6.93
N PRO A 197 4.74 23.33 -7.94
CA PRO A 197 5.18 22.36 -8.95
C PRO A 197 5.86 21.13 -8.32
N LEU A 198 5.52 19.96 -8.84
CA LEU A 198 6.16 18.67 -8.51
C LEU A 198 6.79 18.06 -9.76
N TYR A 199 8.02 17.60 -9.67
CA TYR A 199 8.70 16.92 -10.76
C TYR A 199 9.32 15.59 -10.33
N ASP A 200 8.93 14.51 -11.02
CA ASP A 200 9.55 13.17 -10.92
C ASP A 200 10.34 12.87 -12.20
N PRO A 201 11.68 13.05 -12.20
CA PRO A 201 12.53 12.83 -13.39
C PRO A 201 12.82 11.35 -13.70
N CYS A 202 12.41 10.42 -12.83
CA CYS A 202 12.58 8.97 -12.99
C CYS A 202 11.22 8.26 -12.78
N CYS A 203 10.17 8.75 -13.44
CA CYS A 203 8.79 8.43 -13.10
C CYS A 203 8.38 6.97 -13.35
N GLY A 204 9.15 6.22 -14.12
CA GLY A 204 8.77 4.86 -14.50
C GLY A 204 7.35 4.82 -15.07
N SER A 205 6.49 3.99 -14.52
CA SER A 205 5.07 3.91 -14.89
C SER A 205 4.17 4.98 -14.25
N GLY A 206 4.76 6.05 -13.68
CA GLY A 206 4.08 7.27 -13.27
C GLY A 206 3.56 7.30 -11.83
N THR A 207 4.04 6.43 -10.92
CA THR A 207 3.41 6.26 -9.60
C THR A 207 3.34 7.54 -8.77
N ILE A 208 4.48 8.24 -8.58
CA ILE A 208 4.55 9.46 -7.76
C ILE A 208 3.69 10.57 -8.38
N ALA A 209 3.84 10.80 -9.69
CA ALA A 209 3.10 11.85 -10.39
C ALA A 209 1.58 11.59 -10.38
N ILE A 210 1.14 10.34 -10.54
CA ILE A 210 -0.29 10.00 -10.52
C ILE A 210 -0.87 10.17 -9.10
N GLU A 211 -0.18 9.71 -8.05
CA GLU A 211 -0.63 9.92 -6.65
C GLU A 211 -0.71 11.42 -6.34
N ALA A 212 0.29 12.23 -6.75
CA ALA A 212 0.26 13.69 -6.57
C ALA A 212 -0.93 14.34 -7.32
N ALA A 213 -1.15 13.97 -8.58
CA ALA A 213 -2.27 14.48 -9.35
C ALA A 213 -3.63 14.07 -8.75
N GLN A 214 -3.77 12.85 -8.22
CA GLN A 214 -4.98 12.44 -7.51
C GLN A 214 -5.20 13.22 -6.22
N ILE A 215 -4.14 13.55 -5.48
CA ILE A 215 -4.22 14.44 -4.31
C ILE A 215 -4.70 15.83 -4.73
N ALA A 216 -4.09 16.42 -5.77
CA ALA A 216 -4.46 17.73 -6.28
C ALA A 216 -5.90 17.81 -6.78
N CYS A 217 -6.41 16.73 -7.36
CA CYS A 217 -7.79 16.64 -7.86
C CYS A 217 -8.78 16.13 -6.81
N HIS A 218 -8.40 15.91 -5.55
CA HIS A 218 -9.24 15.32 -4.51
C HIS A 218 -9.87 13.98 -4.89
N ILE A 219 -9.19 13.17 -5.71
CA ILE A 219 -9.66 11.84 -6.12
C ILE A 219 -9.30 10.84 -5.02
N PRO A 220 -10.27 10.17 -4.37
CA PRO A 220 -9.97 9.16 -3.34
C PRO A 220 -9.24 7.96 -3.94
N PRO A 221 -8.23 7.41 -3.24
CA PRO A 221 -7.43 6.29 -3.75
C PRO A 221 -8.23 4.99 -3.90
N GLY A 222 -9.36 4.87 -3.18
CA GLY A 222 -10.23 3.70 -3.18
C GLY A 222 -11.32 3.71 -4.24
N LEU A 223 -11.44 4.77 -5.06
CA LEU A 223 -12.60 5.00 -5.93
C LEU A 223 -12.79 3.93 -7.01
N LEU A 224 -11.72 3.31 -7.50
CA LEU A 224 -11.73 2.35 -8.61
C LEU A 224 -11.65 0.88 -8.14
N ARG A 225 -11.79 0.61 -6.85
CA ARG A 225 -11.61 -0.74 -6.32
C ARG A 225 -12.85 -1.27 -5.59
N ARG A 226 -12.85 -2.57 -5.38
CA ARG A 226 -13.81 -3.26 -4.49
C ARG A 226 -13.14 -3.53 -3.14
N PHE A 227 -13.95 -3.62 -2.09
CA PHE A 227 -13.48 -3.85 -0.73
C PHE A 227 -14.13 -5.11 -0.14
N ALA A 228 -13.38 -5.80 0.75
CA ALA A 228 -13.87 -7.02 1.37
C ALA A 228 -15.05 -6.77 2.33
N PHE A 229 -15.16 -5.57 2.91
CA PHE A 229 -16.28 -5.24 3.77
C PHE A 229 -17.66 -5.42 3.09
N SER A 230 -17.72 -5.35 1.74
CA SER A 230 -18.97 -5.59 1.00
C SER A 230 -19.48 -7.04 1.10
N ASN A 231 -18.67 -7.98 1.59
CA ASN A 231 -19.06 -9.36 1.83
C ASN A 231 -19.43 -9.63 3.29
N LEU A 232 -19.30 -8.66 4.18
CA LEU A 232 -19.58 -8.79 5.60
C LEU A 232 -21.08 -8.57 5.89
N VAL A 233 -21.58 -9.16 6.97
CA VAL A 233 -23.01 -9.17 7.34
C VAL A 233 -23.56 -7.76 7.56
N GLU A 234 -22.80 -6.90 8.22
CA GLU A 234 -23.21 -5.51 8.58
C GLU A 234 -23.10 -4.52 7.41
N PHE A 235 -22.72 -4.97 6.21
CA PHE A 235 -22.54 -4.08 5.07
C PHE A 235 -23.87 -3.40 4.68
N GLN A 236 -23.85 -2.09 4.57
CA GLN A 236 -24.97 -1.24 4.18
C GLN A 236 -24.72 -0.61 2.80
N PRO A 237 -25.29 -1.18 1.72
CA PRO A 237 -25.04 -0.70 0.36
C PRO A 237 -25.45 0.75 0.13
N VAL A 238 -26.54 1.20 0.77
CA VAL A 238 -27.04 2.58 0.63
C VAL A 238 -26.04 3.58 1.21
N GLU A 239 -25.51 3.29 2.39
CA GLU A 239 -24.52 4.14 3.05
C GLU A 239 -23.21 4.19 2.25
N TRP A 240 -22.78 3.05 1.73
CA TRP A 240 -21.61 3.00 0.84
C TRP A 240 -21.80 3.85 -0.41
N GLN A 241 -22.98 3.80 -1.06
CA GLN A 241 -23.28 4.65 -2.22
C GLN A 241 -23.31 6.13 -1.88
N ARG A 242 -23.79 6.50 -0.68
CA ARG A 242 -23.74 7.88 -0.18
C ARG A 242 -22.28 8.36 -0.07
N LEU A 243 -21.41 7.59 0.58
CA LEU A 243 -19.98 7.91 0.72
C LEU A 243 -19.29 8.05 -0.64
N LEU A 244 -19.56 7.15 -1.59
CA LEU A 244 -19.02 7.24 -2.96
C LEU A 244 -19.48 8.50 -3.68
N SER A 245 -20.76 8.86 -3.55
CA SER A 245 -21.34 10.05 -4.19
C SER A 245 -20.73 11.33 -3.62
N GLU A 246 -20.62 11.42 -2.31
CA GLU A 246 -19.94 12.55 -1.63
C GLU A 246 -18.47 12.68 -2.03
N ALA A 247 -17.76 11.57 -2.07
CA ALA A 247 -16.37 11.57 -2.48
C ALA A 247 -16.18 12.03 -3.94
N LYS A 248 -17.06 11.57 -4.85
CA LYS A 248 -17.06 11.99 -6.26
C LYS A 248 -17.40 13.46 -6.43
N SER A 249 -18.32 14.03 -5.62
CA SER A 249 -18.70 15.44 -5.70
C SER A 249 -17.57 16.40 -5.29
N ARG A 250 -16.58 15.92 -4.55
CA ARG A 250 -15.39 16.69 -4.14
C ARG A 250 -14.27 16.69 -5.18
N VAL A 251 -14.38 15.86 -6.22
CA VAL A 251 -13.34 15.78 -7.27
C VAL A 251 -13.34 17.09 -8.07
N VAL A 252 -12.18 17.73 -8.15
CA VAL A 252 -11.96 18.97 -8.88
C VAL A 252 -10.93 18.73 -9.97
N MET A 253 -11.34 18.84 -11.22
CA MET A 253 -10.41 18.74 -12.36
C MET A 253 -9.93 20.14 -12.78
N PRO A 254 -8.65 20.29 -13.15
CA PRO A 254 -8.17 21.57 -13.67
C PRO A 254 -8.95 21.93 -14.96
N PRO A 255 -9.28 23.22 -15.18
CA PRO A 255 -9.91 23.66 -16.40
C PRO A 255 -9.07 23.29 -17.64
N ALA A 256 -9.74 23.03 -18.77
CA ALA A 256 -9.04 22.73 -20.01
C ALA A 256 -8.09 23.88 -20.40
N GLY A 257 -6.85 23.54 -20.75
CA GLY A 257 -5.80 24.51 -21.10
C GLY A 257 -5.04 25.09 -19.90
N THR A 258 -5.35 24.70 -18.65
CA THR A 258 -4.52 25.05 -17.49
C THR A 258 -3.19 24.30 -17.56
N ALA A 259 -2.08 25.01 -17.37
CA ALA A 259 -0.76 24.39 -17.30
C ALA A 259 -0.70 23.45 -16.07
N PRO A 260 -0.22 22.21 -16.21
CA PRO A 260 -0.09 21.29 -15.10
C PRO A 260 0.98 21.76 -14.12
N LEU A 261 0.82 21.40 -12.85
CA LEU A 261 1.85 21.59 -11.82
C LEU A 261 2.53 20.27 -11.43
N VAL A 262 2.09 19.14 -11.98
CA VAL A 262 2.69 17.82 -11.76
C VAL A 262 3.32 17.33 -13.05
N PHE A 263 4.60 16.98 -12.97
CA PHE A 263 5.40 16.58 -14.13
C PHE A 263 6.11 15.26 -13.85
N GLY A 264 6.20 14.41 -14.88
CA GLY A 264 7.01 13.20 -14.83
C GLY A 264 7.85 13.05 -16.09
N SER A 265 9.06 12.49 -15.95
CA SER A 265 9.83 12.07 -17.11
C SER A 265 10.55 10.75 -16.84
N ASP A 266 10.86 10.06 -17.92
CA ASP A 266 11.68 8.85 -17.88
C ASP A 266 12.52 8.76 -19.15
N VAL A 267 13.73 8.18 -19.04
CA VAL A 267 14.60 7.96 -20.19
C VAL A 267 14.03 6.92 -21.14
N SER A 268 13.19 6.02 -20.63
CA SER A 268 12.48 5.00 -21.41
C SER A 268 11.14 5.54 -21.94
N PHE A 269 11.03 5.75 -23.24
CA PHE A 269 9.76 6.14 -23.88
C PHE A 269 8.63 5.13 -23.60
N ARG A 270 8.94 3.84 -23.44
CA ARG A 270 7.98 2.81 -23.04
C ARG A 270 7.40 3.06 -21.65
N MET A 271 8.21 3.50 -20.71
CA MET A 271 7.75 3.84 -19.36
C MET A 271 6.85 5.09 -19.40
N VAL A 272 7.19 6.08 -20.20
CA VAL A 272 6.36 7.28 -20.40
C VAL A 272 4.99 6.90 -20.97
N ASP A 273 4.93 6.02 -21.98
CA ASP A 273 3.67 5.52 -22.54
C ASP A 273 2.85 4.76 -21.46
N PHE A 274 3.49 3.93 -20.64
CA PHE A 274 2.84 3.27 -19.52
C PHE A 274 2.29 4.27 -18.49
N ALA A 275 3.06 5.32 -18.17
CA ALA A 275 2.64 6.37 -17.24
C ALA A 275 1.42 7.14 -17.78
N GLN A 276 1.40 7.48 -19.05
CA GLN A 276 0.27 8.16 -19.70
C GLN A 276 -1.01 7.31 -19.67
N ARG A 277 -0.92 6.01 -19.99
CA ARG A 277 -2.08 5.10 -19.93
C ARG A 277 -2.58 4.90 -18.51
N ASN A 278 -1.67 4.76 -17.55
CA ASN A 278 -2.04 4.68 -16.14
C ASN A 278 -2.72 5.96 -15.64
N ALA A 279 -2.23 7.16 -16.05
CA ALA A 279 -2.85 8.45 -15.72
C ALA A 279 -4.25 8.59 -16.30
N GLN A 280 -4.48 8.09 -17.52
CA GLN A 280 -5.83 8.04 -18.11
C GLN A 280 -6.78 7.20 -17.29
N ARG A 281 -6.38 5.97 -16.91
CA ARG A 281 -7.19 5.08 -16.04
C ARG A 281 -7.40 5.65 -14.65
N ALA A 282 -6.40 6.37 -14.11
CA ALA A 282 -6.50 7.06 -12.83
C ALA A 282 -7.37 8.32 -12.86
N GLY A 283 -7.82 8.76 -14.04
CA GLY A 283 -8.65 9.94 -14.23
C GLY A 283 -7.92 11.28 -14.07
N VAL A 284 -6.59 11.32 -14.19
CA VAL A 284 -5.77 12.52 -13.93
C VAL A 284 -4.93 13.00 -15.12
N ALA A 285 -5.16 12.46 -16.32
CA ALA A 285 -4.36 12.80 -17.50
C ALA A 285 -4.32 14.30 -17.84
N GLN A 286 -5.31 15.08 -17.41
CA GLN A 286 -5.37 16.53 -17.61
C GLN A 286 -4.63 17.34 -16.56
N ALA A 287 -4.32 16.71 -15.41
CA ALA A 287 -3.72 17.38 -14.25
C ALA A 287 -2.18 17.22 -14.19
N LEU A 288 -1.59 16.49 -15.15
CA LEU A 288 -0.16 16.20 -15.16
C LEU A 288 0.39 16.11 -16.59
N GLU A 289 1.71 16.19 -16.72
CA GLU A 289 2.41 16.05 -17.98
C GLU A 289 3.54 15.03 -17.88
N PHE A 290 3.59 14.09 -18.84
CA PHE A 290 4.69 13.15 -18.98
C PHE A 290 5.50 13.39 -20.24
N ARG A 291 6.84 13.38 -20.13
CA ARG A 291 7.76 13.54 -21.27
C ARG A 291 8.90 12.53 -21.21
N GLY A 292 9.36 12.04 -22.38
CA GLY A 292 10.60 11.28 -22.50
C GLY A 292 11.84 12.15 -22.31
N GLY A 293 12.89 11.62 -21.71
CA GLY A 293 14.18 12.28 -21.63
C GLY A 293 15.04 11.84 -20.43
N ASP A 294 16.33 12.03 -20.56
CA ASP A 294 17.30 11.72 -19.51
C ASP A 294 17.24 12.80 -18.39
N ALA A 295 17.06 12.38 -17.15
CA ALA A 295 17.00 13.23 -15.97
C ALA A 295 18.21 14.18 -15.82
N LEU A 296 19.41 13.74 -16.28
CA LEU A 296 20.64 14.51 -16.18
C LEU A 296 20.82 15.54 -17.31
N GLN A 297 19.97 15.51 -18.33
CA GLN A 297 20.03 16.41 -19.49
C GLN A 297 18.81 17.32 -19.63
N ARG A 298 17.73 17.06 -18.87
CA ARG A 298 16.52 17.85 -18.95
C ARG A 298 16.57 19.10 -18.07
N LEU A 299 16.06 20.18 -18.62
CA LEU A 299 15.75 21.38 -17.85
C LEU A 299 14.51 21.14 -16.98
N PRO A 300 14.36 21.84 -15.84
CA PRO A 300 13.14 21.82 -15.05
C PRO A 300 11.91 22.14 -15.92
N PRO A 301 10.79 21.42 -15.74
CA PRO A 301 9.58 21.63 -16.56
C PRO A 301 8.83 22.93 -16.24
N SER A 302 9.12 23.56 -15.09
CA SER A 302 8.56 24.81 -14.63
C SER A 302 9.66 25.82 -14.28
N ALA A 303 9.42 27.10 -14.54
CA ALA A 303 10.27 28.20 -14.08
C ALA A 303 10.03 28.55 -12.59
N GLN A 304 8.91 28.12 -12.03
CA GLN A 304 8.61 28.30 -10.61
C GLN A 304 9.38 27.29 -9.77
N PRO A 305 9.87 27.70 -8.58
CA PRO A 305 10.42 26.74 -7.60
C PRO A 305 9.40 25.66 -7.27
N GLY A 306 9.87 24.42 -7.12
CA GLY A 306 9.00 23.27 -6.88
C GLY A 306 9.71 22.16 -6.11
N VAL A 307 9.03 21.04 -5.93
CA VAL A 307 9.55 19.86 -5.29
C VAL A 307 10.05 18.88 -6.36
N LEU A 308 11.30 18.46 -6.22
CA LEU A 308 11.87 17.33 -6.96
C LEU A 308 11.74 16.08 -6.10
N LEU A 309 10.95 15.12 -6.56
CA LEU A 309 10.72 13.86 -5.86
C LEU A 309 10.89 12.70 -6.83
N MET A 310 11.81 11.78 -6.53
CA MET A 310 12.10 10.68 -7.43
C MET A 310 12.41 9.38 -6.68
N ASN A 311 12.16 8.26 -7.36
CA ASN A 311 12.62 6.94 -6.98
C ASN A 311 13.55 6.41 -8.09
N PRO A 312 14.84 6.78 -8.10
CA PRO A 312 15.76 6.42 -9.15
C PRO A 312 16.06 4.92 -9.15
N PRO A 313 16.54 4.35 -10.26
CA PRO A 313 16.99 2.96 -10.30
C PRO A 313 18.16 2.77 -9.34
N TYR A 314 18.08 1.75 -8.47
CA TYR A 314 19.10 1.38 -7.50
C TYR A 314 19.26 -0.14 -7.38
N GLY A 315 20.48 -0.57 -7.02
CA GLY A 315 20.82 -2.00 -6.89
C GLY A 315 20.91 -2.71 -8.24
N GLU A 316 20.89 -4.04 -8.19
CA GLU A 316 21.09 -4.91 -9.37
C GLU A 316 19.81 -5.16 -10.18
N ARG A 317 18.64 -4.74 -9.68
CA ARG A 317 17.33 -5.08 -10.27
C ARG A 317 17.00 -4.27 -11.53
N ILE A 318 17.49 -3.03 -11.62
CA ILE A 318 17.26 -2.15 -12.77
C ILE A 318 18.58 -1.47 -13.10
N ALA A 319 19.08 -1.70 -14.31
CA ALA A 319 20.26 -1.01 -14.80
C ALA A 319 19.94 0.46 -15.06
N ALA A 320 20.82 1.38 -14.66
CA ALA A 320 20.70 2.77 -15.01
C ALA A 320 20.80 2.90 -16.55
N ALA A 321 19.97 3.78 -17.13
CA ALA A 321 19.98 4.07 -18.57
C ALA A 321 20.43 5.51 -18.83
N GLY A 322 20.57 5.89 -20.11
CA GLY A 322 21.00 7.23 -20.50
C GLY A 322 22.45 7.54 -20.10
N VAL A 323 22.73 8.80 -19.79
CA VAL A 323 24.07 9.27 -19.38
C VAL A 323 24.53 8.61 -18.08
N ALA A 324 23.63 8.35 -17.14
CA ALA A 324 23.95 7.66 -15.90
C ALA A 324 24.39 6.21 -16.15
N GLY A 325 23.71 5.48 -17.05
CA GLY A 325 24.07 4.13 -17.46
C GLY A 325 25.43 4.08 -18.14
N GLN A 326 25.69 4.98 -19.09
CA GLN A 326 26.99 5.09 -19.77
C GLN A 326 28.14 5.35 -18.78
N ARG A 327 27.93 6.25 -17.80
CA ARG A 327 28.94 6.51 -16.75
C ARG A 327 29.16 5.30 -15.85
N ALA A 328 28.11 4.56 -15.51
CA ALA A 328 28.21 3.35 -14.70
C ALA A 328 28.97 2.24 -15.45
N GLU A 329 28.72 2.05 -16.75
CA GLU A 329 29.43 1.09 -17.59
C GLU A 329 30.93 1.44 -17.71
N VAL A 330 31.25 2.72 -17.93
CA VAL A 330 32.64 3.18 -17.98
C VAL A 330 33.34 2.95 -16.63
N ALA A 331 32.66 3.26 -15.52
CA ALA A 331 33.21 3.04 -14.17
C ALA A 331 33.42 1.54 -13.87
N ALA A 332 32.48 0.68 -14.30
CA ALA A 332 32.60 -0.77 -14.15
C ALA A 332 33.75 -1.35 -14.98
N ALA A 333 33.88 -0.89 -16.22
CA ALA A 333 35.01 -1.27 -17.09
C ALA A 333 36.38 -0.88 -16.50
N GLN A 334 36.47 0.33 -15.92
CA GLN A 334 37.69 0.80 -15.25
C GLN A 334 38.00 -0.01 -13.98
N ARG A 335 37.01 -0.41 -13.19
CA ARG A 335 37.22 -1.30 -12.04
C ARG A 335 37.69 -2.68 -12.47
N GLY A 336 37.03 -3.27 -13.47
CA GLY A 336 37.45 -4.58 -14.01
C GLY A 336 38.86 -4.56 -14.59
N GLN A 337 39.29 -3.44 -15.16
CA GLN A 337 40.66 -3.25 -15.64
C GLN A 337 41.68 -3.13 -14.50
N ARG A 338 41.32 -2.39 -13.41
CA ARG A 338 42.13 -2.34 -12.18
C ARG A 338 42.26 -3.70 -11.51
N ASP A 339 41.18 -4.45 -11.39
CA ASP A 339 41.18 -5.78 -10.76
C ASP A 339 42.03 -6.79 -11.56
N ARG A 340 42.07 -6.68 -12.90
CA ARG A 340 42.99 -7.47 -13.74
C ARG A 340 44.46 -7.11 -13.51
N VAL A 341 44.75 -5.81 -13.49
CA VAL A 341 46.13 -5.32 -13.23
C VAL A 341 46.61 -5.76 -11.84
N TRP A 342 45.76 -5.72 -10.83
CA TRP A 342 46.07 -6.20 -9.48
C TRP A 342 46.30 -7.72 -9.44
N ARG A 343 45.54 -8.53 -10.18
CA ARG A 343 45.72 -9.98 -10.27
C ARG A 343 47.00 -10.33 -11.03
N GLU A 344 47.28 -9.66 -12.12
CA GLU A 344 48.54 -9.84 -12.87
C GLU A 344 49.78 -9.42 -12.07
N ALA A 345 49.70 -8.36 -11.26
CA ALA A 345 50.75 -7.96 -10.35
C ALA A 345 50.97 -8.97 -9.21
N ALA A 346 49.89 -9.52 -8.65
CA ALA A 346 49.95 -10.54 -7.59
C ALA A 346 50.53 -11.89 -8.11
N ASP A 347 50.28 -12.24 -9.38
CA ASP A 347 50.85 -13.45 -9.99
C ASP A 347 52.33 -13.30 -10.32
N VAL A 348 52.87 -12.07 -10.47
CA VAL A 348 54.30 -11.81 -10.71
C VAL A 348 55.10 -11.87 -9.42
N ASP A 349 54.55 -11.47 -8.28
CA ASP A 349 55.19 -11.54 -6.97
C ASP A 349 55.17 -12.94 -6.32
N GLY A 350 54.50 -13.91 -6.93
CA GLY A 350 54.40 -15.30 -6.48
C GLY A 350 55.51 -16.24 -6.99
N PHE A 351 56.50 -15.71 -7.76
CA PHE A 351 57.66 -16.46 -8.27
C PHE A 351 58.95 -15.72 -7.90
N ALA A 352 59.26 -15.64 -6.62
CA ALA A 352 60.60 -15.28 -6.14
C ALA A 352 60.93 -16.12 -4.91
#